data_5ef180b4db2542cdddc52f47f182fa55
#
_entry.id   5ef180b4db2542cdddc52f47f182fa55
#
_cell.length_a   1.000
_cell.length_b   1.000
_cell.length_c   1.000
_cell.angle_alpha   90.00
_cell.angle_beta   90.00
_cell.angle_gamma   90.00
#
_symmetry.space_group_name_H-M   'P 1'
#
loop_
_entity.id
_entity.type
_entity.pdbx_description
1 polymer ?
#
loop_
_entity_poly.entity_id
_entity_poly.type
_entity_poly.pdbx_seq_one_letter_code
_entity_poly.pdbx_strand_id
1 'polypeptide(L)'
;MNPYAPEGKGEMTAKMQNLMCMFDSLPACKFLIFGKIKIQNLADWLNAITGWNLTSEEFLKIGERIFNLERLYNVQLGVSRKDDMIPPRILTNKRLDRGEATSLPHIGKMLSEYYQYRGWTEEGIPTREKLDELGLGSEQRE
;
A
#
# COMPACT_ATOMS: atom_id res chain seq x y z
N MET A 1 -1.52 16.91 -6.74
CA MET A 1 -2.66 16.00 -7.00
C MET A 1 -3.92 16.67 -6.50
N ASN A 2 -5.02 16.66 -7.27
CA ASN A 2 -6.32 17.19 -6.82
C ASN A 2 -6.84 16.29 -5.67
N PRO A 3 -7.13 16.82 -4.47
CA PRO A 3 -7.59 16.02 -3.34
C PRO A 3 -8.96 15.37 -3.57
N TYR A 4 -9.77 15.90 -4.48
CA TYR A 4 -11.12 15.41 -4.79
C TYR A 4 -11.18 14.45 -5.98
N ALA A 5 -10.15 14.39 -6.82
CA ALA A 5 -10.08 13.46 -7.93
C ALA A 5 -9.81 12.04 -7.44
N PRO A 6 -10.53 11.01 -7.91
CA PRO A 6 -10.27 9.62 -7.54
C PRO A 6 -9.00 9.04 -8.18
N GLU A 7 -8.58 9.60 -9.31
CA GLU A 7 -7.45 9.11 -10.10
C GLU A 7 -6.12 9.24 -9.35
N GLY A 8 -5.29 8.21 -9.41
CA GLY A 8 -3.97 8.11 -8.78
C GLY A 8 -4.02 7.89 -7.27
N LYS A 9 -5.21 7.77 -6.66
CA LYS A 9 -5.33 7.52 -5.21
C LYS A 9 -4.95 6.09 -4.85
N GLY A 10 -5.31 5.14 -5.69
CA GLY A 10 -4.96 3.73 -5.51
C GLY A 10 -3.45 3.54 -5.50
N GLU A 11 -2.76 4.03 -6.52
CA GLU A 11 -1.30 3.99 -6.60
C GLU A 11 -0.62 4.70 -5.43
N MET A 12 -1.07 5.91 -5.08
CA MET A 12 -0.51 6.68 -3.97
C MET A 12 -0.65 5.91 -2.64
N THR A 13 -1.81 5.30 -2.41
CA THR A 13 -2.07 4.49 -1.21
C THR A 13 -1.13 3.29 -1.16
N ALA A 14 -0.97 2.56 -2.27
CA ALA A 14 -0.08 1.41 -2.34
C ALA A 14 1.38 1.79 -2.04
N LYS A 15 1.89 2.86 -2.65
CA LYS A 15 3.25 3.36 -2.38
C LYS A 15 3.45 3.75 -0.92
N MET A 16 2.47 4.41 -0.32
CA MET A 16 2.53 4.78 1.09
C MET A 16 2.53 3.56 2.01
N GLN A 17 1.72 2.55 1.72
CA GLN A 17 1.69 1.29 2.47
C GLN A 17 3.03 0.56 2.39
N ASN A 18 3.66 0.48 1.20
CA ASN A 18 5.00 -0.11 1.07
C ASN A 18 6.02 0.59 1.97
N LEU A 19 6.00 1.94 1.99
CA LEU A 19 6.88 2.72 2.85
C LEU A 19 6.56 2.48 4.34
N MET A 20 5.29 2.40 4.71
CA MET A 20 4.88 2.16 6.10
C MET A 20 5.31 0.78 6.59
N CYS A 21 5.22 -0.27 5.77
CA CYS A 21 5.76 -1.60 6.10
C CYS A 21 7.26 -1.54 6.43
N MET A 22 8.03 -0.72 5.71
CA MET A 22 9.45 -0.54 6.02
C MET A 22 9.69 0.15 7.36
N PHE A 23 8.90 1.19 7.69
CA PHE A 23 8.99 1.82 9.01
C PHE A 23 8.66 0.85 10.14
N ASP A 24 7.66 0.00 9.97
CA ASP A 24 7.27 -0.99 10.98
C ASP A 24 8.34 -2.09 11.12
N SER A 25 8.97 -2.49 10.02
CA SER A 25 10.06 -3.49 10.04
C SER A 25 11.36 -2.98 10.65
N LEU A 26 11.63 -1.67 10.54
CA LEU A 26 12.85 -1.04 11.06
C LEU A 26 12.69 -0.47 12.49
N PRO A 27 11.63 -0.73 13.23
CA PRO A 27 11.06 -0.02 14.38
C PRO A 27 11.36 1.50 14.37
N ALA A 28 11.23 2.13 13.21
CA ALA A 28 11.52 3.54 13.03
C ALA A 28 10.25 4.40 13.21
N CYS A 29 10.42 5.58 13.79
CA CYS A 29 9.30 6.48 13.99
C CYS A 29 8.78 7.03 12.64
N LYS A 30 7.51 6.78 12.31
CA LYS A 30 6.87 7.26 11.07
C LYS A 30 6.87 8.79 10.94
N PHE A 31 6.98 9.53 12.03
CA PHE A 31 7.09 10.99 12.01
C PHE A 31 8.40 11.51 11.42
N LEU A 32 9.39 10.67 11.19
CA LEU A 32 10.59 11.04 10.43
C LEU A 32 10.26 11.59 9.03
N ILE A 33 9.14 11.18 8.43
CA ILE A 33 8.64 11.72 7.16
C ILE A 33 8.42 13.23 7.26
N PHE A 34 7.86 13.72 8.35
CA PHE A 34 7.63 15.15 8.58
C PHE A 34 8.94 15.91 8.83
N GLY A 35 9.98 15.22 9.29
CA GLY A 35 11.34 15.73 9.40
C GLY A 35 12.09 15.82 8.06
N LYS A 36 11.40 15.59 6.94
CA LYS A 36 11.97 15.59 5.57
C LYS A 36 13.04 14.50 5.34
N ILE A 37 13.04 13.45 6.13
CA ILE A 37 13.89 12.29 5.88
C ILE A 37 13.40 11.63 4.58
N LYS A 38 14.31 11.45 3.64
CA LYS A 38 14.05 10.79 2.35
C LYS A 38 14.17 9.27 2.48
N ILE A 39 13.51 8.55 1.58
CA ILE A 39 13.62 7.09 1.49
C ILE A 39 15.09 6.67 1.33
N GLN A 40 15.87 7.42 0.54
CA GLN A 40 17.31 7.16 0.38
C GLN A 40 18.05 7.16 1.72
N ASN A 41 17.75 8.10 2.62
CA ASN A 41 18.41 8.14 3.94
C ASN A 41 18.12 6.87 4.76
N LEU A 42 16.89 6.34 4.67
CA LEU A 42 16.51 5.09 5.35
C LEU A 42 17.25 3.89 4.74
N ALA A 43 17.35 3.82 3.42
CA ALA A 43 18.12 2.79 2.72
C ALA A 43 19.61 2.88 3.07
N ASP A 44 20.21 4.08 3.08
CA ASP A 44 21.61 4.29 3.44
C ASP A 44 21.91 3.87 4.88
N TRP A 45 21.03 4.17 5.83
CA TRP A 45 21.19 3.75 7.23
C TRP A 45 21.12 2.22 7.35
N LEU A 46 20.17 1.59 6.67
CA LEU A 46 20.05 0.13 6.66
C LEU A 46 21.29 -0.51 6.04
N ASN A 47 21.78 0.02 4.91
CA ASN A 47 22.99 -0.44 4.24
C ASN A 47 24.22 -0.31 5.16
N ALA A 48 24.35 0.79 5.89
CA ALA A 48 25.46 1.01 6.82
C ALA A 48 25.46 0.00 7.99
N ILE A 49 24.27 -0.43 8.45
CA ILE A 49 24.16 -1.38 9.57
C ILE A 49 24.33 -2.83 9.11
N THR A 50 23.78 -3.17 7.94
CA THR A 50 23.69 -4.56 7.47
C THR A 50 24.81 -4.96 6.50
N GLY A 51 25.48 -3.98 5.90
CA GLY A 51 26.41 -4.21 4.79
C GLY A 51 25.70 -4.50 3.46
N TRP A 52 24.40 -4.35 3.37
CA TRP A 52 23.64 -4.45 2.12
C TRP A 52 23.93 -3.24 1.21
N ASN A 53 23.47 -3.32 -0.02
CA ASN A 53 23.63 -2.21 -0.98
C ASN A 53 22.29 -1.95 -1.70
N LEU A 54 21.26 -1.65 -0.91
CA LEU A 54 19.90 -1.42 -1.40
C LEU A 54 19.78 0.01 -1.98
N THR A 55 19.16 0.09 -3.13
CA THR A 55 18.63 1.35 -3.67
C THR A 55 17.31 1.71 -2.97
N SER A 56 16.83 2.95 -3.15
CA SER A 56 15.51 3.37 -2.66
C SER A 56 14.37 2.51 -3.23
N GLU A 57 14.51 2.06 -4.48
CA GLU A 57 13.51 1.23 -5.15
C GLU A 57 13.47 -0.18 -4.55
N GLU A 58 14.64 -0.81 -4.36
CA GLU A 58 14.73 -2.12 -3.71
C GLU A 58 14.24 -2.06 -2.27
N PHE A 59 14.53 -0.99 -1.54
CA PHE A 59 14.00 -0.74 -0.20
C PHE A 59 12.46 -0.74 -0.20
N LEU A 60 11.82 -0.03 -1.13
CA LEU A 60 10.36 -0.02 -1.24
C LEU A 60 9.80 -1.35 -1.75
N LYS A 61 10.55 -2.09 -2.58
CA LYS A 61 10.14 -3.43 -3.04
C LYS A 61 10.10 -4.44 -1.89
N ILE A 62 10.99 -4.31 -0.90
CA ILE A 62 10.90 -5.11 0.33
C ILE A 62 9.58 -4.81 1.06
N GLY A 63 9.20 -3.53 1.19
CA GLY A 63 7.92 -3.15 1.78
C GLY A 63 6.72 -3.68 1.00
N GLU A 64 6.80 -3.69 -0.34
CA GLU A 64 5.77 -4.30 -1.18
C GLU A 64 5.65 -5.81 -0.95
N ARG A 65 6.79 -6.51 -0.81
CA ARG A 65 6.81 -7.94 -0.47
C ARG A 65 6.12 -8.21 0.85
N ILE A 66 6.45 -7.45 1.90
CA ILE A 66 5.84 -7.57 3.23
C ILE A 66 4.33 -7.39 3.14
N PHE A 67 3.87 -6.33 2.47
CA PHE A 67 2.44 -6.04 2.34
C PHE A 67 1.66 -7.13 1.57
N ASN A 68 2.28 -7.70 0.52
CA ASN A 68 1.67 -8.82 -0.20
C ASN A 68 1.64 -10.11 0.62
N LEU A 69 2.65 -10.37 1.44
CA LEU A 69 2.66 -11.52 2.35
C LEU A 69 1.55 -11.39 3.42
N GLU A 70 1.38 -10.20 4.00
CA GLU A 70 0.27 -9.90 4.92
C GLU A 70 -1.09 -10.09 4.23
N ARG A 71 -1.21 -9.65 2.97
CA ARG A 71 -2.45 -9.86 2.20
C ARG A 71 -2.74 -11.34 1.95
N LEU A 72 -1.72 -12.14 1.58
CA LEU A 72 -1.87 -13.58 1.40
C LEU A 72 -2.36 -14.26 2.68
N TYR A 73 -1.78 -13.92 3.81
CA TYR A 73 -2.22 -14.42 5.11
C TYR A 73 -3.71 -14.08 5.37
N ASN A 74 -4.11 -12.84 5.13
CA ASN A 74 -5.49 -12.41 5.29
C ASN A 74 -6.44 -13.15 4.33
N VAL A 75 -6.03 -13.36 3.07
CA VAL A 75 -6.82 -14.12 2.08
C VAL A 75 -7.04 -15.57 2.55
N GLN A 76 -6.01 -16.21 3.11
CA GLN A 76 -6.16 -17.56 3.70
C GLN A 76 -7.15 -17.61 4.87
N LEU A 77 -7.33 -16.47 5.57
CA LEU A 77 -8.35 -16.33 6.63
C LEU A 77 -9.72 -15.91 6.09
N GLY A 78 -9.90 -15.83 4.77
CA GLY A 78 -11.18 -15.53 4.13
C GLY A 78 -11.44 -14.04 3.88
N VAL A 79 -10.46 -13.17 4.10
CA VAL A 79 -10.56 -11.74 3.75
C VAL A 79 -10.55 -11.58 2.23
N SER A 80 -11.46 -10.78 1.71
CA SER A 80 -11.62 -10.52 0.27
C SER A 80 -12.03 -9.07 0.02
N ARG A 81 -12.32 -8.71 -1.23
CA ARG A 81 -12.81 -7.38 -1.62
C ARG A 81 -13.97 -6.86 -0.76
N LYS A 82 -14.88 -7.73 -0.30
CA LYS A 82 -16.02 -7.34 0.55
C LYS A 82 -15.60 -6.70 1.86
N ASP A 83 -14.39 -7.03 2.34
CA ASP A 83 -13.84 -6.56 3.61
C ASP A 83 -13.01 -5.27 3.42
N ASP A 84 -12.62 -4.95 2.17
CA ASP A 84 -11.85 -3.77 1.82
C ASP A 84 -12.78 -2.55 1.71
N MET A 85 -13.35 -2.14 2.84
CA MET A 85 -14.36 -1.09 2.97
C MET A 85 -13.86 0.06 3.84
N ILE A 86 -14.32 1.27 3.53
CA ILE A 86 -14.20 2.41 4.44
C ILE A 86 -15.53 2.60 5.20
N PRO A 87 -15.51 3.24 6.38
CA PRO A 87 -16.74 3.43 7.15
C PRO A 87 -17.87 4.06 6.33
N PRO A 88 -19.10 3.54 6.39
CA PRO A 88 -20.23 3.98 5.57
C PRO A 88 -20.49 5.50 5.63
N ARG A 89 -20.26 6.14 6.78
CA ARG A 89 -20.42 7.58 6.92
C ARG A 89 -19.51 8.40 5.98
N ILE A 90 -18.36 7.88 5.60
CA ILE A 90 -17.44 8.55 4.67
C ILE A 90 -18.00 8.46 3.24
N LEU A 91 -18.76 7.41 2.94
CA LEU A 91 -19.36 7.18 1.63
C LEU A 91 -20.70 7.92 1.44
N THR A 92 -21.35 8.33 2.53
CA THR A 92 -22.71 8.88 2.49
C THR A 92 -22.82 10.33 2.96
N ASN A 93 -21.95 10.75 3.89
CA ASN A 93 -22.03 12.10 4.46
C ASN A 93 -21.16 13.07 3.66
N LYS A 94 -21.81 14.01 2.97
CA LYS A 94 -21.13 15.11 2.28
C LYS A 94 -20.50 16.06 3.29
N ARG A 95 -19.28 16.52 3.01
CA ARG A 95 -18.63 17.58 3.81
C ARG A 95 -19.17 18.93 3.34
N LEU A 96 -19.88 19.60 4.20
CA LEU A 96 -20.58 20.86 3.84
C LEU A 96 -19.72 22.12 4.04
N ASP A 97 -18.54 21.99 4.63
CA ASP A 97 -17.75 23.12 5.15
C ASP A 97 -16.46 23.42 4.37
N ARG A 98 -16.07 22.58 3.41
CA ARG A 98 -14.80 22.77 2.68
C ARG A 98 -14.85 22.27 1.24
N GLY A 99 -14.39 23.12 0.31
CA GLY A 99 -14.10 22.78 -1.08
C GLY A 99 -15.32 22.31 -1.88
N GLU A 100 -15.15 21.31 -2.73
CA GLU A 100 -16.26 20.65 -3.45
C GLU A 100 -17.04 19.77 -2.47
N ALA A 101 -17.76 20.43 -1.56
CA ALA A 101 -18.47 19.86 -0.41
C ALA A 101 -19.51 18.78 -0.78
N THR A 102 -19.80 18.62 -2.06
CA THR A 102 -20.73 17.62 -2.58
C THR A 102 -20.05 16.34 -3.03
N SER A 103 -18.70 16.31 -3.10
CA SER A 103 -17.96 15.15 -3.58
C SER A 103 -17.95 14.04 -2.54
N LEU A 104 -18.38 12.86 -2.94
CA LEU A 104 -18.21 11.62 -2.17
C LEU A 104 -17.10 10.77 -2.80
N PRO A 105 -16.37 9.98 -2.01
CA PRO A 105 -15.32 9.09 -2.55
C PRO A 105 -15.90 8.07 -3.54
N HIS A 106 -15.32 7.96 -4.71
CA HIS A 106 -15.63 6.92 -5.69
C HIS A 106 -14.85 5.64 -5.36
N ILE A 107 -15.16 5.02 -4.20
CA ILE A 107 -14.38 3.92 -3.63
C ILE A 107 -14.21 2.74 -4.60
N GLY A 108 -15.23 2.39 -5.38
CA GLY A 108 -15.15 1.30 -6.35
C GLY A 108 -14.05 1.53 -7.40
N LYS A 109 -14.00 2.74 -7.99
CA LYS A 109 -12.96 3.11 -8.96
C LYS A 109 -11.57 3.16 -8.32
N MET A 110 -11.47 3.76 -7.13
CA MET A 110 -10.21 3.86 -6.39
C MET A 110 -9.67 2.48 -5.99
N LEU A 111 -10.55 1.57 -5.61
CA LEU A 111 -10.19 0.21 -5.20
C LEU A 111 -9.75 -0.64 -6.41
N SER A 112 -10.44 -0.53 -7.56
CA SER A 112 -10.01 -1.21 -8.79
C SER A 112 -8.64 -0.70 -9.27
N GLU A 113 -8.39 0.62 -9.23
CA GLU A 113 -7.07 1.20 -9.52
C GLU A 113 -6.00 0.66 -8.55
N TYR A 114 -6.33 0.58 -7.26
CA TYR A 114 -5.44 0.03 -6.25
C TYR A 114 -5.08 -1.43 -6.51
N TYR A 115 -6.06 -2.28 -6.81
CA TYR A 115 -5.83 -3.68 -7.12
C TYR A 115 -5.02 -3.87 -8.40
N GLN A 116 -5.33 -3.09 -9.45
CA GLN A 116 -4.54 -3.10 -10.67
C GLN A 116 -3.07 -2.73 -10.41
N TYR A 117 -2.83 -1.67 -9.65
CA TYR A 117 -1.47 -1.26 -9.28
C TYR A 117 -0.74 -2.33 -8.44
N ARG A 118 -1.46 -2.98 -7.52
CA ARG A 118 -0.94 -4.06 -6.68
C ARG A 118 -0.65 -5.36 -7.45
N GLY A 119 -1.16 -5.51 -8.66
CA GLY A 119 -1.15 -6.79 -9.38
C GLY A 119 -2.04 -7.83 -8.69
N TRP A 120 -3.21 -7.39 -8.18
CA TRP A 120 -4.20 -8.25 -7.55
C TRP A 120 -5.40 -8.44 -8.46
N THR A 121 -6.14 -9.53 -8.24
CA THR A 121 -7.42 -9.76 -8.91
C THR A 121 -8.48 -8.77 -8.41
N GLU A 122 -9.63 -8.71 -9.10
CA GLU A 122 -10.77 -7.90 -8.63
C GLU A 122 -11.34 -8.35 -7.27
N GLU A 123 -11.02 -9.57 -6.84
CA GLU A 123 -11.34 -10.08 -5.50
C GLU A 123 -10.31 -9.68 -4.43
N GLY A 124 -9.29 -8.92 -4.82
CA GLY A 124 -8.23 -8.48 -3.93
C GLY A 124 -7.21 -9.56 -3.59
N ILE A 125 -7.04 -10.56 -4.44
CA ILE A 125 -6.09 -11.67 -4.27
C ILE A 125 -4.84 -11.36 -5.10
N PRO A 126 -3.63 -11.39 -4.52
CA PRO A 126 -2.39 -11.25 -5.28
C PRO A 126 -2.30 -12.28 -6.41
N THR A 127 -1.97 -11.84 -7.63
CA THR A 127 -1.83 -12.75 -8.76
C THR A 127 -0.53 -13.56 -8.65
N ARG A 128 -0.49 -14.70 -9.34
CA ARG A 128 0.69 -15.57 -9.37
C ARG A 128 1.91 -14.81 -9.90
N GLU A 129 1.72 -14.03 -10.95
CA GLU A 129 2.76 -13.22 -11.57
C GLU A 129 3.35 -12.22 -10.58
N LYS A 130 2.49 -11.54 -9.79
CA LYS A 130 2.94 -10.60 -8.75
C LYS A 130 3.71 -11.32 -7.64
N LEU A 131 3.27 -12.49 -7.24
CA LEU A 131 3.94 -13.27 -6.20
C LEU A 131 5.32 -13.78 -6.68
N ASP A 132 5.41 -14.25 -7.92
CA ASP A 132 6.68 -14.67 -8.51
C ASP A 132 7.65 -13.48 -8.65
N GLU A 133 7.15 -12.30 -9.09
CA GLU A 133 7.93 -11.04 -9.13
C GLU A 133 8.53 -10.66 -7.78
N LEU A 134 7.79 -10.91 -6.71
CA LEU A 134 8.19 -10.58 -5.33
C LEU A 134 8.94 -11.72 -4.62
N GLY A 135 9.13 -12.88 -5.27
CA GLY A 135 9.76 -14.05 -4.69
C GLY A 135 8.93 -14.72 -3.59
N LEU A 136 7.59 -14.63 -3.71
CA LEU A 136 6.60 -15.23 -2.80
C LEU A 136 5.85 -16.41 -3.42
N GLY A 137 6.27 -16.89 -4.59
CA GLY A 137 5.58 -17.93 -5.34
C GLY A 137 5.47 -19.29 -4.61
N SER A 138 6.33 -19.54 -3.63
CA SER A 138 6.30 -20.77 -2.80
C SER A 138 5.28 -20.71 -1.65
N GLU A 139 4.74 -19.55 -1.35
CA GLU A 139 3.84 -19.35 -0.20
C GLU A 139 2.37 -19.69 -0.51
N GLN A 140 2.03 -19.95 -1.77
CA GLN A 140 0.73 -20.52 -2.15
C GLN A 140 0.77 -22.03 -1.93
N ARG A 141 0.63 -22.49 -0.70
CA ARG A 141 0.28 -23.89 -0.45
C ARG A 141 -1.23 -24.04 -0.50
N GLU A 142 -1.66 -25.02 -1.29
CA GLU A 142 -3.04 -25.47 -1.44
C GLU A 142 -3.72 -25.76 -0.09
#